data_858885969527c0e0785369cf28755a64
#
_entry.id   858885969527c0e0785369cf28755a64
#
_cell.length_a   1.000
_cell.length_b   1.000
_cell.length_c   1.000
_cell.angle_alpha   90.00
_cell.angle_beta   90.00
_cell.angle_gamma   90.00
#
_symmetry.space_group_name_H-M   'P 1'
#
loop_
_entity.id
_entity.type
_entity.pdbx_description
1 polymer ?
#
loop_
_entity_poly.entity_id
_entity_poly.type
_entity_poly.pdbx_seq_one_letter_code
_entity_poly.pdbx_strand_id
1 'polypeptide(L)'
;MDGRSAEEEERYKWKQSDAFIGAVEGFLVQLEDRLIDFKDIEYKNMKKSAEELLTLYFYKFTEIPMLNRMEAVMEYCVDEYETLCGKSLREDELEIISEKFLSMYESRDIYEIYNWFLEEQGFDTLPEVPLAERYLQYEDVYPVLYLKYRLCQNRQHRDIRHLVIDEMQDYSYLQYVILKELFPCKMTILGDRAQSIDSKEQDVLRFLPKLLGKKGLRVIELKDSYRTTLEIATYAQQITGVEGIHYLERHGKAVEEIRTDKMQAFEQILEKVHLGTDGYEDGYETAAILTMTEKEALEAYAFLKERREDVHYIDRDTSAFKKGITVTTYYLAKGLEFDQVFVLGGDKDHAFYKQYLYICATRALHELGVFVVN
;
A
#
# COMPACT_ATOMS: atom_id res chain seq x y z
N MET A 1 -5.33 0.15 12.69
CA MET A 1 -4.31 -0.53 13.49
C MET A 1 -4.84 -0.99 14.85
N ASP A 2 -6.02 -0.59 15.21
CA ASP A 2 -6.64 -1.02 16.46
C ASP A 2 -7.14 -2.46 16.35
N GLY A 3 -6.43 -3.41 16.95
CA GLY A 3 -6.93 -4.77 17.14
C GLY A 3 -6.07 -5.92 16.63
N ARG A 4 -4.92 -5.69 15.99
CA ARG A 4 -4.00 -6.78 15.65
C ARG A 4 -3.30 -7.31 16.90
N SER A 5 -3.22 -8.64 17.02
CA SER A 5 -2.34 -9.28 17.99
C SER A 5 -0.86 -9.05 17.63
N ALA A 6 0.05 -9.27 18.56
CA ALA A 6 1.50 -9.16 18.29
C ALA A 6 1.94 -10.12 17.16
N GLU A 7 1.34 -11.30 17.09
CA GLU A 7 1.61 -12.32 16.07
C GLU A 7 1.10 -11.89 14.69
N GLU A 8 -0.10 -11.30 14.60
CA GLU A 8 -0.63 -10.74 13.36
C GLU A 8 0.20 -9.57 12.85
N GLU A 9 0.71 -8.74 13.75
CA GLU A 9 1.59 -7.62 13.40
C GLU A 9 2.95 -8.11 12.85
N GLU A 10 3.54 -9.14 13.46
CA GLU A 10 4.78 -9.75 12.99
C GLU A 10 4.60 -10.41 11.62
N ARG A 11 3.51 -11.13 11.43
CA ARG A 11 3.12 -11.74 10.14
C ARG A 11 2.94 -10.68 9.06
N TYR A 12 2.24 -9.58 9.36
CA TYR A 12 2.06 -8.45 8.45
C TYR A 12 3.41 -7.87 8.01
N LYS A 13 4.32 -7.60 8.96
CA LYS A 13 5.65 -7.06 8.68
C LYS A 13 6.46 -8.01 7.80
N TRP A 14 6.42 -9.30 8.09
CA TRP A 14 7.10 -10.30 7.28
C TRP A 14 6.58 -10.33 5.84
N LYS A 15 5.26 -10.32 5.64
CA LYS A 15 4.63 -10.28 4.30
C LYS A 15 5.01 -9.06 3.46
N GLN A 16 5.49 -7.99 4.09
CA GLN A 16 5.91 -6.75 3.42
C GLN A 16 7.44 -6.65 3.22
N SER A 17 8.20 -7.66 3.63
CA SER A 17 9.66 -7.62 3.71
C SER A 17 10.37 -8.26 2.49
N ASP A 18 11.70 -8.09 2.45
CA ASP A 18 12.57 -8.81 1.51
C ASP A 18 12.66 -10.31 1.81
N ALA A 19 12.48 -10.71 3.08
CA ALA A 19 12.42 -12.12 3.48
C ALA A 19 11.22 -12.84 2.86
N PHE A 20 10.06 -12.18 2.78
CA PHE A 20 8.89 -12.70 2.09
C PHE A 20 9.18 -12.98 0.61
N ILE A 21 9.82 -12.04 -0.07
CA ILE A 21 10.19 -12.21 -1.49
C ILE A 21 11.12 -13.41 -1.65
N GLY A 22 12.12 -13.55 -0.77
CA GLY A 22 13.01 -14.72 -0.79
C GLY A 22 12.27 -16.04 -0.58
N ALA A 23 11.27 -16.07 0.30
CA ALA A 23 10.43 -17.25 0.52
C ALA A 23 9.58 -17.58 -0.72
N VAL A 24 8.96 -16.56 -1.36
CA VAL A 24 8.19 -16.77 -2.61
C VAL A 24 9.09 -17.27 -3.74
N GLU A 25 10.28 -16.71 -3.93
CA GLU A 25 11.21 -17.19 -4.96
C GLU A 25 11.63 -18.64 -4.71
N GLY A 26 11.88 -19.03 -3.46
CA GLY A 26 12.16 -20.43 -3.09
C GLY A 26 10.98 -21.36 -3.37
N PHE A 27 9.77 -20.94 -3.03
CA PHE A 27 8.55 -21.65 -3.33
C PHE A 27 8.33 -21.83 -4.84
N LEU A 28 8.57 -20.81 -5.66
CA LEU A 28 8.41 -20.88 -7.11
C LEU A 28 9.33 -21.91 -7.76
N VAL A 29 10.56 -22.06 -7.26
CA VAL A 29 11.47 -23.11 -7.75
C VAL A 29 10.90 -24.49 -7.50
N GLN A 30 10.32 -24.74 -6.30
CA GLN A 30 9.72 -26.03 -5.98
C GLN A 30 8.39 -26.24 -6.72
N LEU A 31 7.63 -25.17 -6.91
CA LEU A 31 6.35 -25.20 -7.63
C LEU A 31 6.55 -25.62 -9.09
N GLU A 32 7.62 -25.18 -9.72
CA GLU A 32 7.91 -25.48 -11.13
C GLU A 32 7.94 -26.99 -11.41
N ASP A 33 8.45 -27.78 -10.45
CA ASP A 33 8.55 -29.24 -10.57
C ASP A 33 7.22 -29.98 -10.37
N ARG A 34 6.25 -29.38 -9.65
CA ARG A 34 4.99 -30.01 -9.27
C ARG A 34 3.74 -29.43 -9.91
N LEU A 35 3.86 -28.29 -10.60
CA LEU A 35 2.72 -27.53 -11.12
C LEU A 35 2.02 -28.24 -12.27
N ILE A 36 2.73 -29.11 -13.00
CA ILE A 36 2.24 -29.73 -14.23
C ILE A 36 2.43 -31.26 -14.19
N ASP A 37 1.34 -31.97 -14.42
CA ASP A 37 1.31 -33.42 -14.65
C ASP A 37 1.33 -33.67 -16.15
N PHE A 38 2.53 -33.80 -16.72
CA PHE A 38 2.73 -33.99 -18.15
C PHE A 38 2.12 -35.30 -18.64
N LYS A 39 1.26 -35.24 -19.69
CA LYS A 39 0.59 -36.36 -20.32
C LYS A 39 0.78 -36.32 -21.82
N ASP A 40 0.76 -37.50 -22.45
CA ASP A 40 0.76 -37.57 -23.91
C ASP A 40 -0.46 -36.87 -24.50
N ILE A 41 -0.25 -36.10 -25.56
CA ILE A 41 -1.30 -35.48 -26.35
C ILE A 41 -1.50 -36.24 -27.65
N GLU A 42 -2.71 -36.72 -27.86
CA GLU A 42 -3.15 -37.22 -29.16
C GLU A 42 -4.40 -36.44 -29.61
N TYR A 43 -4.31 -35.86 -30.81
CA TYR A 43 -5.42 -35.25 -31.50
C TYR A 43 -5.27 -35.40 -33.00
N LYS A 44 -6.12 -36.24 -33.63
CA LYS A 44 -5.99 -36.63 -35.04
C LYS A 44 -4.57 -37.23 -35.31
N ASN A 45 -3.81 -36.58 -36.18
CA ASN A 45 -2.44 -36.98 -36.49
C ASN A 45 -1.37 -36.23 -35.64
N MET A 46 -1.81 -35.31 -34.80
CA MET A 46 -0.91 -34.69 -33.82
C MET A 46 -0.64 -35.68 -32.69
N LYS A 47 0.61 -36.02 -32.50
CA LYS A 47 1.04 -36.87 -31.37
C LYS A 47 2.25 -36.21 -30.73
N LYS A 48 2.16 -35.95 -29.48
CA LYS A 48 3.24 -35.39 -28.64
C LYS A 48 3.34 -36.21 -27.36
N SER A 49 4.52 -36.69 -27.05
CA SER A 49 4.76 -37.40 -25.81
C SER A 49 4.92 -36.43 -24.64
N ALA A 50 4.64 -36.89 -23.43
CA ALA A 50 4.90 -36.17 -22.20
C ALA A 50 6.34 -35.65 -22.10
N GLU A 51 7.34 -36.45 -22.55
CA GLU A 51 8.77 -36.09 -22.55
C GLU A 51 9.07 -34.93 -23.51
N GLU A 52 8.44 -34.94 -24.72
CA GLU A 52 8.57 -33.82 -25.67
C GLU A 52 7.97 -32.53 -25.09
N LEU A 53 6.78 -32.62 -24.49
CA LEU A 53 6.11 -31.47 -23.86
C LEU A 53 6.92 -30.91 -22.69
N LEU A 54 7.45 -31.78 -21.82
CA LEU A 54 8.33 -31.41 -20.72
C LEU A 54 9.57 -30.68 -21.26
N THR A 55 10.20 -31.21 -22.34
CA THR A 55 11.37 -30.60 -22.97
C THR A 55 11.04 -29.21 -23.51
N LEU A 56 9.88 -29.02 -24.16
CA LEU A 56 9.43 -27.72 -24.65
C LEU A 56 9.21 -26.75 -23.49
N TYR A 57 8.54 -27.20 -22.44
CA TYR A 57 8.19 -26.40 -21.29
C TYR A 57 9.42 -25.90 -20.51
N PHE A 58 10.37 -26.78 -20.18
CA PHE A 58 11.52 -26.45 -19.33
C PHE A 58 12.71 -25.85 -20.08
N TYR A 59 12.89 -26.16 -21.37
CA TYR A 59 14.09 -25.74 -22.09
C TYR A 59 13.83 -24.75 -23.22
N LYS A 60 12.69 -24.83 -23.91
CA LYS A 60 12.40 -23.92 -25.02
C LYS A 60 11.67 -22.65 -24.57
N PHE A 61 10.72 -22.79 -23.70
CA PHE A 61 9.83 -21.67 -23.26
C PHE A 61 10.08 -21.22 -21.83
N THR A 62 11.25 -21.49 -21.27
CA THR A 62 11.63 -21.16 -19.89
C THR A 62 11.51 -19.67 -19.55
N GLU A 63 11.66 -18.76 -20.53
CA GLU A 63 11.52 -17.31 -20.34
C GLU A 63 10.06 -16.85 -20.19
N ILE A 64 9.10 -17.73 -20.52
CA ILE A 64 7.68 -17.44 -20.37
C ILE A 64 7.26 -17.81 -18.95
N PRO A 65 6.47 -16.94 -18.24
CA PRO A 65 5.95 -17.26 -16.92
C PRO A 65 5.17 -18.58 -16.87
N MET A 66 5.30 -19.32 -15.78
CA MET A 66 4.84 -20.70 -15.65
C MET A 66 3.39 -20.92 -16.10
N LEU A 67 2.45 -20.05 -15.70
CA LEU A 67 1.02 -20.21 -16.02
C LEU A 67 0.67 -19.84 -17.48
N ASN A 68 1.58 -19.21 -18.22
CA ASN A 68 1.41 -18.94 -19.67
C ASN A 68 2.25 -19.86 -20.54
N ARG A 69 3.19 -20.60 -19.94
CA ARG A 69 4.19 -21.38 -20.68
C ARG A 69 3.56 -22.53 -21.46
N MET A 70 2.54 -23.20 -20.89
CA MET A 70 1.84 -24.29 -21.56
C MET A 70 1.03 -23.83 -22.79
N GLU A 71 0.49 -22.59 -22.76
CA GLU A 71 -0.14 -21.99 -23.93
C GLU A 71 0.85 -21.83 -25.09
N ALA A 72 2.06 -21.35 -24.80
CA ALA A 72 3.13 -21.24 -25.80
C ALA A 72 3.60 -22.62 -26.32
N VAL A 73 3.65 -23.64 -25.47
CA VAL A 73 3.93 -25.04 -25.91
C VAL A 73 2.82 -25.53 -26.82
N MET A 74 1.55 -25.28 -26.49
CA MET A 74 0.41 -25.64 -27.31
C MET A 74 0.47 -24.96 -28.69
N GLU A 75 0.62 -23.62 -28.71
CA GLU A 75 0.74 -22.85 -29.95
C GLU A 75 1.82 -23.39 -30.85
N TYR A 76 2.99 -23.69 -30.29
CA TYR A 76 4.10 -24.30 -31.03
C TYR A 76 3.72 -25.67 -31.63
N CYS A 77 3.04 -26.54 -30.88
CA CYS A 77 2.61 -27.85 -31.35
C CYS A 77 1.52 -27.73 -32.43
N VAL A 78 0.63 -26.75 -32.32
CA VAL A 78 -0.42 -26.42 -33.31
C VAL A 78 0.23 -25.95 -34.60
N ASP A 79 1.16 -24.98 -34.57
CA ASP A 79 1.85 -24.44 -35.73
C ASP A 79 2.61 -25.53 -36.48
N GLU A 80 3.29 -26.43 -35.76
CA GLU A 80 4.00 -27.57 -36.36
C GLU A 80 3.01 -28.53 -37.08
N TYR A 81 1.88 -28.83 -36.42
CA TYR A 81 0.83 -29.68 -36.99
C TYR A 81 0.23 -29.07 -38.27
N GLU A 82 -0.14 -27.77 -38.21
CA GLU A 82 -0.72 -27.06 -39.36
C GLU A 82 0.25 -27.00 -40.56
N THR A 83 1.53 -26.77 -40.25
CA THR A 83 2.60 -26.76 -41.26
C THR A 83 2.72 -28.12 -41.94
N LEU A 84 2.68 -29.21 -41.19
CA LEU A 84 2.80 -30.57 -41.73
C LEU A 84 1.56 -31.00 -42.50
N CYS A 85 0.37 -30.57 -42.04
CA CYS A 85 -0.92 -30.93 -42.67
C CYS A 85 -1.30 -30.00 -43.83
N GLY A 86 -0.69 -28.82 -43.96
CA GLY A 86 -1.04 -27.79 -44.94
C GLY A 86 -2.42 -27.22 -44.76
N LYS A 87 -2.96 -27.25 -43.53
CA LYS A 87 -4.36 -26.90 -43.24
C LYS A 87 -4.47 -26.38 -41.81
N SER A 88 -5.08 -25.19 -41.63
CA SER A 88 -5.31 -24.64 -40.31
C SER A 88 -6.47 -25.34 -39.59
N LEU A 89 -6.34 -25.43 -38.27
CA LEU A 89 -7.38 -25.92 -37.37
C LEU A 89 -8.48 -24.88 -37.22
N ARG A 90 -9.70 -25.37 -37.01
CA ARG A 90 -10.87 -24.52 -36.71
C ARG A 90 -10.87 -24.12 -35.24
N GLU A 91 -11.62 -23.11 -34.93
CA GLU A 91 -11.72 -22.54 -33.57
C GLU A 91 -12.18 -23.59 -32.54
N ASP A 92 -13.21 -24.39 -32.89
CA ASP A 92 -13.70 -25.50 -32.06
C ASP A 92 -12.64 -26.61 -31.82
N GLU A 93 -11.76 -26.83 -32.76
CA GLU A 93 -10.65 -27.77 -32.64
C GLU A 93 -9.52 -27.25 -31.75
N LEU A 94 -9.24 -25.94 -31.85
CA LEU A 94 -8.27 -25.27 -30.98
C LEU A 94 -8.71 -25.26 -29.52
N GLU A 95 -10.02 -25.06 -29.24
CA GLU A 95 -10.57 -25.15 -27.89
C GLU A 95 -10.35 -26.53 -27.27
N ILE A 96 -10.63 -27.62 -28.01
CA ILE A 96 -10.43 -28.99 -27.53
C ILE A 96 -8.94 -29.25 -27.21
N ILE A 97 -8.05 -28.75 -28.08
CA ILE A 97 -6.59 -28.92 -27.87
C ILE A 97 -6.17 -28.10 -26.64
N SER A 98 -6.64 -26.84 -26.52
CA SER A 98 -6.34 -25.97 -25.41
C SER A 98 -6.74 -26.60 -24.07
N GLU A 99 -7.94 -27.15 -23.98
CA GLU A 99 -8.41 -27.86 -22.78
C GLU A 99 -7.47 -29.01 -22.38
N LYS A 100 -7.00 -29.82 -23.36
CA LYS A 100 -6.08 -30.92 -23.11
C LYS A 100 -4.74 -30.43 -22.53
N PHE A 101 -4.16 -29.36 -23.10
CA PHE A 101 -2.89 -28.82 -22.62
C PHE A 101 -3.06 -28.15 -21.24
N LEU A 102 -4.10 -27.36 -21.06
CA LEU A 102 -4.32 -26.63 -19.82
C LEU A 102 -4.78 -27.53 -18.67
N SER A 103 -5.39 -28.69 -18.96
CA SER A 103 -5.76 -29.69 -17.94
C SER A 103 -4.56 -30.41 -17.31
N MET A 104 -3.34 -30.19 -17.81
CA MET A 104 -2.11 -30.71 -17.20
C MET A 104 -1.66 -29.89 -16.00
N TYR A 105 -2.16 -28.64 -15.83
CA TYR A 105 -1.89 -27.89 -14.63
C TYR A 105 -2.64 -28.48 -13.43
N GLU A 106 -1.96 -28.65 -12.31
CA GLU A 106 -2.58 -29.00 -11.04
C GLU A 106 -3.52 -27.89 -10.57
N SER A 107 -3.08 -26.62 -10.71
CA SER A 107 -3.92 -25.43 -10.55
C SER A 107 -3.39 -24.28 -11.40
N ARG A 108 -4.32 -23.41 -11.87
CA ARG A 108 -4.02 -22.11 -12.49
C ARG A 108 -4.59 -20.96 -11.64
N ASP A 109 -5.19 -21.27 -10.52
CA ASP A 109 -5.79 -20.32 -9.62
C ASP A 109 -4.74 -19.74 -8.66
N ILE A 110 -4.44 -18.45 -8.80
CA ILE A 110 -3.45 -17.77 -7.95
C ILE A 110 -3.82 -17.82 -6.47
N TYR A 111 -5.11 -17.83 -6.15
CA TYR A 111 -5.58 -17.92 -4.77
C TYR A 111 -5.24 -19.29 -4.15
N GLU A 112 -5.43 -20.36 -4.90
CA GLU A 112 -5.10 -21.71 -4.49
C GLU A 112 -3.57 -21.91 -4.38
N ILE A 113 -2.80 -21.42 -5.38
CA ILE A 113 -1.34 -21.46 -5.34
C ILE A 113 -0.79 -20.66 -4.15
N TYR A 114 -1.44 -19.53 -3.81
CA TYR A 114 -1.06 -18.76 -2.62
C TYR A 114 -1.36 -19.52 -1.33
N ASN A 115 -2.45 -20.29 -1.27
CA ASN A 115 -2.74 -21.17 -0.13
C ASN A 115 -1.66 -22.25 0.02
N TRP A 116 -1.17 -22.86 -1.07
CA TRP A 116 -0.04 -23.81 -1.01
C TRP A 116 1.23 -23.15 -0.45
N PHE A 117 1.48 -21.90 -0.85
CA PHE A 117 2.60 -21.14 -0.28
C PHE A 117 2.42 -20.87 1.23
N LEU A 118 1.24 -20.44 1.65
CA LEU A 118 0.95 -20.19 3.07
C LEU A 118 1.12 -21.44 3.91
N GLU A 119 0.61 -22.57 3.45
CA GLU A 119 0.74 -23.87 4.10
C GLU A 119 2.21 -24.28 4.24
N GLU A 120 3.01 -24.13 3.20
CA GLU A 120 4.44 -24.44 3.22
C GLU A 120 5.21 -23.53 4.20
N GLN A 121 4.76 -22.28 4.38
CA GLN A 121 5.33 -21.38 5.38
C GLN A 121 4.77 -21.58 6.80
N GLY A 122 3.81 -22.51 6.99
CA GLY A 122 3.19 -22.79 8.28
C GLY A 122 2.18 -21.74 8.73
N PHE A 123 1.60 -20.99 7.80
CA PHE A 123 0.52 -20.03 8.07
C PHE A 123 -0.85 -20.63 7.77
N ASP A 124 -1.88 -20.05 8.40
CA ASP A 124 -3.27 -20.37 8.06
C ASP A 124 -3.56 -20.00 6.61
N THR A 125 -4.24 -20.88 5.89
CA THR A 125 -4.67 -20.67 4.52
C THR A 125 -5.87 -19.72 4.45
N LEU A 126 -6.05 -19.08 3.29
CA LEU A 126 -7.26 -18.32 2.99
C LEU A 126 -8.45 -19.27 2.88
N PRO A 127 -9.69 -18.82 3.19
CA PRO A 127 -10.87 -19.67 3.14
C PRO A 127 -11.11 -20.31 1.77
N GLU A 128 -11.44 -21.59 1.74
CA GLU A 128 -11.88 -22.30 0.55
C GLU A 128 -13.35 -21.96 0.24
N VAL A 129 -13.54 -20.91 -0.54
CA VAL A 129 -14.86 -20.42 -0.96
C VAL A 129 -14.93 -20.22 -2.46
N PRO A 130 -16.12 -20.22 -3.08
CA PRO A 130 -16.30 -19.92 -4.50
C PRO A 130 -15.71 -18.56 -4.87
N LEU A 131 -15.28 -18.40 -6.12
CA LEU A 131 -14.61 -17.17 -6.61
C LEU A 131 -15.39 -15.88 -6.26
N ALA A 132 -16.72 -15.92 -6.35
CA ALA A 132 -17.57 -14.77 -6.05
C ALA A 132 -17.60 -14.36 -4.57
N GLU A 133 -17.18 -15.26 -3.67
CA GLU A 133 -17.16 -15.04 -2.23
C GLU A 133 -15.74 -14.79 -1.69
N ARG A 134 -14.72 -14.87 -2.56
CA ARG A 134 -13.32 -14.66 -2.18
C ARG A 134 -13.07 -13.20 -1.88
N TYR A 135 -12.40 -12.97 -0.76
CA TYR A 135 -11.84 -11.67 -0.40
C TYR A 135 -10.42 -11.85 0.13
N LEU A 136 -9.60 -10.83 -0.05
CA LEU A 136 -8.25 -10.79 0.50
C LEU A 136 -8.21 -9.79 1.65
N GLN A 137 -7.62 -10.20 2.76
CA GLN A 137 -7.20 -9.24 3.78
C GLN A 137 -6.16 -8.30 3.18
N TYR A 138 -6.11 -7.06 3.68
CA TYR A 138 -5.16 -6.06 3.15
C TYR A 138 -3.71 -6.57 3.16
N GLU A 139 -3.34 -7.35 4.16
CA GLU A 139 -2.00 -7.94 4.27
C GLU A 139 -1.66 -8.94 3.16
N ASP A 140 -2.66 -9.55 2.52
CA ASP A 140 -2.49 -10.55 1.46
C ASP A 140 -2.58 -9.98 0.05
N VAL A 141 -3.07 -8.76 -0.10
CA VAL A 141 -3.27 -8.13 -1.42
C VAL A 141 -1.96 -8.03 -2.21
N TYR A 142 -0.91 -7.46 -1.62
CA TYR A 142 0.38 -7.31 -2.30
C TYR A 142 1.16 -8.63 -2.41
N PRO A 143 1.16 -9.52 -1.41
CA PRO A 143 1.65 -10.89 -1.55
C PRO A 143 1.05 -11.65 -2.74
N VAL A 144 -0.28 -11.72 -2.83
CA VAL A 144 -0.98 -12.37 -3.95
C VAL A 144 -0.67 -11.69 -5.29
N LEU A 145 -0.64 -10.36 -5.30
CA LEU A 145 -0.29 -9.59 -6.49
C LEU A 145 1.15 -9.89 -6.96
N TYR A 146 2.11 -9.96 -6.05
CA TYR A 146 3.49 -10.31 -6.37
C TYR A 146 3.58 -11.73 -6.96
N LEU A 147 2.95 -12.71 -6.31
CA LEU A 147 2.88 -14.08 -6.79
C LEU A 147 2.27 -14.15 -8.20
N LYS A 148 1.19 -13.42 -8.45
CA LYS A 148 0.58 -13.30 -9.78
C LYS A 148 1.56 -12.74 -10.81
N TYR A 149 2.35 -11.71 -10.45
CA TYR A 149 3.35 -11.14 -11.36
C TYR A 149 4.48 -12.12 -11.69
N ARG A 150 4.82 -13.00 -10.78
CA ARG A 150 5.84 -14.02 -11.01
C ARG A 150 5.32 -15.20 -11.85
N LEU A 151 4.06 -15.56 -11.71
CA LEU A 151 3.44 -16.71 -12.36
C LEU A 151 2.82 -16.42 -13.72
N CYS A 152 2.35 -15.19 -13.94
CA CYS A 152 1.64 -14.80 -15.17
C CYS A 152 2.41 -13.78 -15.99
N GLN A 153 2.17 -13.79 -17.30
CA GLN A 153 2.66 -12.74 -18.18
C GLN A 153 1.95 -11.43 -17.86
N ASN A 154 2.70 -10.42 -17.46
CA ASN A 154 2.17 -9.12 -17.06
C ASN A 154 2.55 -8.05 -18.08
N ARG A 155 1.61 -7.16 -18.32
CA ARG A 155 1.86 -5.99 -19.16
C ARG A 155 2.62 -4.94 -18.35
N GLN A 156 3.88 -4.69 -18.74
CA GLN A 156 4.63 -3.54 -18.24
C GLN A 156 4.12 -2.25 -18.88
N HIS A 157 4.07 -1.19 -18.09
CA HIS A 157 3.68 0.15 -18.57
C HIS A 157 4.88 0.87 -19.22
N ARG A 158 5.30 0.38 -20.40
CA ARG A 158 6.47 0.93 -21.13
C ARG A 158 6.20 2.25 -21.81
N ASP A 159 4.96 2.65 -21.94
CA ASP A 159 4.48 3.96 -22.40
C ASP A 159 4.75 5.06 -21.39
N ILE A 160 4.84 4.72 -20.09
CA ILE A 160 5.17 5.64 -19.02
C ILE A 160 6.67 5.85 -18.97
N ARG A 161 7.09 7.10 -19.11
CA ARG A 161 8.52 7.47 -19.15
C ARG A 161 9.07 7.91 -17.80
N HIS A 162 8.21 8.30 -16.89
CA HIS A 162 8.59 8.76 -15.56
C HIS A 162 7.46 8.49 -14.57
N LEU A 163 7.77 7.84 -13.47
CA LEU A 163 6.87 7.60 -12.35
C LEU A 163 7.21 8.53 -11.20
N VAL A 164 6.21 9.22 -10.67
CA VAL A 164 6.34 10.02 -9.44
C VAL A 164 5.61 9.28 -8.32
N ILE A 165 6.30 9.02 -7.23
CA ILE A 165 5.76 8.41 -6.02
C ILE A 165 5.84 9.45 -4.92
N ASP A 166 4.71 9.82 -4.36
CA ASP A 166 4.62 10.70 -3.19
C ASP A 166 4.38 9.88 -1.92
N GLU A 167 4.62 10.49 -0.75
CA GLU A 167 4.49 9.85 0.56
C GLU A 167 5.26 8.50 0.63
N MET A 168 6.53 8.54 0.25
CA MET A 168 7.39 7.34 0.11
C MET A 168 7.36 6.42 1.33
N GLN A 169 7.15 6.98 2.53
CA GLN A 169 7.14 6.27 3.79
C GLN A 169 5.92 5.36 3.99
N ASP A 170 4.91 5.49 3.13
CA ASP A 170 3.68 4.69 3.21
C ASP A 170 3.76 3.41 2.37
N TYR A 171 4.84 3.24 1.59
CA TYR A 171 5.05 2.07 0.75
C TYR A 171 6.02 1.08 1.40
N SER A 172 5.64 -0.19 1.39
CA SER A 172 6.49 -1.30 1.84
C SER A 172 7.56 -1.67 0.80
N TYR A 173 8.54 -2.48 1.24
CA TYR A 173 9.54 -3.05 0.34
C TYR A 173 8.91 -3.83 -0.81
N LEU A 174 7.92 -4.69 -0.51
CA LEU A 174 7.20 -5.49 -1.51
C LEU A 174 6.49 -4.61 -2.55
N GLN A 175 5.84 -3.52 -2.11
CA GLN A 175 5.19 -2.58 -3.02
C GLN A 175 6.17 -1.90 -3.96
N TYR A 176 7.35 -1.50 -3.48
CA TYR A 176 8.40 -0.95 -4.35
C TYR A 176 8.95 -1.96 -5.36
N VAL A 177 9.06 -3.24 -4.97
CA VAL A 177 9.45 -4.32 -5.91
C VAL A 177 8.42 -4.43 -7.02
N ILE A 178 7.13 -4.47 -6.67
CA ILE A 178 6.03 -4.54 -7.66
C ILE A 178 6.03 -3.31 -8.58
N LEU A 179 6.16 -2.10 -8.02
CA LEU A 179 6.21 -0.87 -8.80
C LEU A 179 7.39 -0.86 -9.80
N LYS A 180 8.56 -1.33 -9.37
CA LYS A 180 9.74 -1.42 -10.23
C LYS A 180 9.52 -2.39 -11.42
N GLU A 181 8.87 -3.53 -11.18
CA GLU A 181 8.57 -4.49 -12.23
C GLU A 181 7.51 -3.96 -13.22
N LEU A 182 6.51 -3.25 -12.72
CA LEU A 182 5.45 -2.67 -13.54
C LEU A 182 5.90 -1.48 -14.39
N PHE A 183 6.77 -0.64 -13.84
CA PHE A 183 7.18 0.64 -14.44
C PHE A 183 8.70 0.65 -14.68
N PRO A 184 9.18 0.09 -15.82
CA PRO A 184 10.61 0.09 -16.17
C PRO A 184 11.05 1.47 -16.67
N CYS A 185 10.82 2.51 -15.87
CA CYS A 185 11.11 3.90 -16.21
C CYS A 185 11.87 4.60 -15.08
N LYS A 186 12.24 5.87 -15.30
CA LYS A 186 12.82 6.71 -14.24
C LYS A 186 11.76 7.02 -13.19
N MET A 187 12.21 7.12 -11.92
CA MET A 187 11.32 7.42 -10.79
C MET A 187 11.80 8.65 -10.04
N THR A 188 10.86 9.47 -9.59
CA THR A 188 11.06 10.48 -8.54
C THR A 188 10.23 10.04 -7.34
N ILE A 189 10.90 9.86 -6.21
CA ILE A 189 10.29 9.35 -4.98
C ILE A 189 10.40 10.46 -3.94
N LEU A 190 9.26 10.93 -3.45
CA LEU A 190 9.13 12.05 -2.52
C LEU A 190 8.57 11.52 -1.19
N GLY A 191 8.93 12.15 -0.09
CA GLY A 191 8.32 11.82 1.19
C GLY A 191 9.07 12.38 2.40
N ASP A 192 8.51 12.15 3.56
CA ASP A 192 9.01 12.58 4.85
C ASP A 192 9.17 11.40 5.80
N ARG A 193 10.42 11.07 6.14
CA ARG A 193 10.74 9.97 7.06
C ARG A 193 10.14 10.14 8.45
N ALA A 194 9.98 11.37 8.91
CA ALA A 194 9.42 11.66 10.23
C ALA A 194 7.91 11.37 10.32
N GLN A 195 7.23 11.25 9.18
CA GLN A 195 5.81 10.87 9.09
C GLN A 195 5.60 9.35 8.98
N SER A 196 6.64 8.52 8.96
CA SER A 196 6.47 7.06 8.89
C SER A 196 5.65 6.56 10.07
N ILE A 197 4.58 5.80 9.77
CA ILE A 197 3.72 5.19 10.79
C ILE A 197 4.32 3.87 11.26
N ASP A 198 5.03 3.18 10.38
CA ASP A 198 5.62 1.89 10.65
C ASP A 198 7.01 1.98 11.31
N SER A 199 7.47 0.84 11.82
CA SER A 199 8.73 0.75 12.56
C SER A 199 9.94 1.21 11.73
N LYS A 200 11.01 1.63 12.41
CA LYS A 200 12.30 2.02 11.81
C LYS A 200 12.93 0.95 10.90
N GLU A 201 12.47 -0.29 10.98
CA GLU A 201 12.96 -1.41 10.16
C GLU A 201 12.51 -1.29 8.70
N GLN A 202 11.42 -0.60 8.41
CA GLN A 202 10.91 -0.33 7.07
C GLN A 202 11.39 1.01 6.48
N ASP A 203 12.52 1.54 6.97
CA ASP A 203 13.09 2.78 6.42
C ASP A 203 13.40 2.64 4.93
N VAL A 204 12.61 3.30 4.11
CA VAL A 204 12.66 3.30 2.65
C VAL A 204 14.08 3.64 2.15
N LEU A 205 14.75 4.59 2.76
CA LEU A 205 16.12 4.99 2.36
C LEU A 205 17.18 3.91 2.58
N ARG A 206 16.89 2.89 3.40
CA ARG A 206 17.80 1.76 3.60
C ARG A 206 17.71 0.73 2.51
N PHE A 207 16.53 0.50 1.97
CA PHE A 207 16.33 -0.55 0.98
C PHE A 207 16.32 -0.04 -0.47
N LEU A 208 15.92 1.19 -0.75
CA LEU A 208 15.92 1.76 -2.10
C LEU A 208 17.25 1.60 -2.84
N PRO A 209 18.43 1.83 -2.20
CA PRO A 209 19.72 1.63 -2.87
C PRO A 209 19.98 0.16 -3.27
N LYS A 210 19.42 -0.79 -2.54
CA LYS A 210 19.50 -2.22 -2.88
C LYS A 210 18.59 -2.53 -4.08
N LEU A 211 17.40 -1.99 -4.08
CA LEU A 211 16.39 -2.24 -5.09
C LEU A 211 16.69 -1.55 -6.42
N LEU A 212 17.06 -0.26 -6.40
CA LEU A 212 17.26 0.55 -7.60
C LEU A 212 18.72 0.58 -8.08
N GLY A 213 19.66 0.07 -7.28
CA GLY A 213 21.09 0.14 -7.54
C GLY A 213 21.70 1.50 -7.15
N LYS A 214 22.85 1.44 -6.45
CA LYS A 214 23.51 2.64 -5.90
C LYS A 214 23.91 3.67 -6.96
N LYS A 215 24.26 3.24 -8.17
CA LYS A 215 24.73 4.14 -9.25
C LYS A 215 23.59 4.93 -9.92
N GLY A 216 22.33 4.47 -9.77
CA GLY A 216 21.15 5.10 -10.36
C GLY A 216 20.37 6.01 -9.41
N LEU A 217 20.74 6.04 -8.12
CA LEU A 217 20.01 6.78 -7.08
C LEU A 217 20.70 8.09 -6.73
N ARG A 218 19.93 9.19 -6.81
CA ARG A 218 20.32 10.50 -6.30
C ARG A 218 19.37 10.88 -5.16
N VAL A 219 19.90 11.07 -3.97
CA VAL A 219 19.14 11.54 -2.81
C VAL A 219 19.32 13.06 -2.68
N ILE A 220 18.22 13.78 -2.51
CA ILE A 220 18.18 15.22 -2.28
C ILE A 220 17.37 15.45 -1.01
N GLU A 221 17.96 16.12 -0.05
CA GLU A 221 17.28 16.56 1.17
C GLU A 221 16.82 18.00 0.99
N LEU A 222 15.50 18.23 1.13
CA LEU A 222 14.94 19.57 1.18
C LEU A 222 14.97 20.04 2.65
N LYS A 223 15.67 21.13 2.89
CA LYS A 223 15.89 21.66 4.24
C LYS A 223 15.06 22.90 4.57
N ASP A 224 14.44 23.49 3.59
CA ASP A 224 13.64 24.71 3.77
C ASP A 224 12.16 24.34 3.85
N SER A 225 11.49 24.82 4.89
CA SER A 225 10.05 24.61 5.10
C SER A 225 9.31 25.95 5.15
N TYR A 226 8.26 26.05 4.33
CA TYR A 226 7.48 27.29 4.15
C TYR A 226 6.01 27.16 4.55
N ARG A 227 5.57 25.96 4.95
CA ARG A 227 4.15 25.61 5.13
C ARG A 227 3.56 26.21 6.39
N THR A 228 4.18 25.94 7.53
CA THR A 228 3.63 26.23 8.86
C THR A 228 4.25 27.48 9.50
N THR A 229 3.69 27.96 10.60
CA THR A 229 4.32 29.02 11.40
C THR A 229 5.57 28.50 12.12
N LEU A 230 6.45 29.41 12.54
CA LEU A 230 7.70 29.06 13.24
C LEU A 230 7.41 28.29 14.54
N GLU A 231 6.34 28.66 15.24
CA GLU A 231 5.93 28.05 16.52
C GLU A 231 5.51 26.59 16.31
N ILE A 232 4.69 26.31 15.27
CA ILE A 232 4.28 24.94 14.93
C ILE A 232 5.48 24.12 14.45
N ALA A 233 6.32 24.70 13.60
CA ALA A 233 7.52 24.04 13.10
C ALA A 233 8.50 23.68 14.23
N THR A 234 8.70 24.60 15.17
CA THR A 234 9.53 24.36 16.37
C THR A 234 8.96 23.24 17.24
N TYR A 235 7.65 23.21 17.43
CA TYR A 235 6.98 22.15 18.17
C TYR A 235 7.15 20.77 17.47
N ALA A 236 6.94 20.71 16.19
CA ALA A 236 7.14 19.50 15.39
C ALA A 236 8.60 18.99 15.45
N GLN A 237 9.57 19.90 15.41
CA GLN A 237 10.98 19.60 15.57
C GLN A 237 11.33 19.01 16.94
N GLN A 238 10.75 19.55 18.02
CA GLN A 238 10.95 19.03 19.37
C GLN A 238 10.43 17.59 19.52
N ILE A 239 9.34 17.23 18.85
CA ILE A 239 8.79 15.87 18.86
C ILE A 239 9.74 14.88 18.18
N THR A 240 10.28 15.23 17.02
CA THR A 240 11.08 14.33 16.18
C THR A 240 12.56 14.34 16.49
N GLY A 241 13.08 15.46 17.04
CA GLY A 241 14.50 15.69 17.22
C GLY A 241 15.28 15.86 15.90
N VAL A 242 14.58 16.10 14.77
CA VAL A 242 15.24 16.33 13.48
C VAL A 242 15.85 17.74 13.47
N GLU A 243 17.15 17.82 13.20
CA GLU A 243 17.89 19.08 13.13
C GLU A 243 18.18 19.48 11.68
N GLY A 244 18.51 20.76 11.48
CA GLY A 244 19.00 21.29 10.20
C GLY A 244 17.89 21.60 9.19
N ILE A 245 16.64 21.74 9.63
CA ILE A 245 15.55 22.30 8.84
C ILE A 245 15.49 23.79 9.06
N HIS A 246 15.45 24.58 8.00
CA HIS A 246 15.27 26.02 8.03
C HIS A 246 13.80 26.35 7.85
N TYR A 247 13.25 27.10 8.78
CA TYR A 247 11.85 27.54 8.73
C TYR A 247 11.78 28.99 8.32
N LEU A 248 10.75 29.31 7.51
CA LEU A 248 10.43 30.71 7.24
C LEU A 248 10.04 31.42 8.54
N GLU A 249 10.53 32.63 8.74
CA GLU A 249 10.16 33.49 9.89
C GLU A 249 8.70 34.02 9.73
N ARG A 250 7.73 33.10 9.66
CA ARG A 250 6.31 33.39 9.70
C ARG A 250 5.81 33.07 11.10
N HIS A 251 5.56 34.11 11.90
CA HIS A 251 5.08 33.96 13.26
C HIS A 251 3.58 33.73 13.32
N GLY A 252 3.13 32.92 14.27
CA GLY A 252 1.75 32.65 14.59
C GLY A 252 1.52 32.59 16.09
N LYS A 253 0.43 31.93 16.50
CA LYS A 253 0.17 31.69 17.93
C LYS A 253 1.12 30.61 18.46
N ALA A 254 1.50 30.75 19.74
CA ALA A 254 2.23 29.70 20.44
C ALA A 254 1.42 28.41 20.47
N VAL A 255 2.09 27.26 20.33
CA VAL A 255 1.42 25.96 20.49
C VAL A 255 1.08 25.75 21.96
N GLU A 256 -0.19 25.50 22.24
CA GLU A 256 -0.69 25.26 23.58
C GLU A 256 -0.89 23.77 23.84
N GLU A 257 -0.27 23.22 24.91
CA GLU A 257 -0.62 21.91 25.45
C GLU A 257 -1.52 22.05 26.67
N ILE A 258 -2.77 21.62 26.54
CA ILE A 258 -3.78 21.75 27.58
C ILE A 258 -4.10 20.37 28.16
N ARG A 259 -3.93 20.20 29.47
CA ARG A 259 -4.32 18.98 30.17
C ARG A 259 -5.70 19.17 30.78
N THR A 260 -6.66 18.34 30.40
CA THR A 260 -8.02 18.46 30.82
C THR A 260 -8.78 17.14 30.72
N ASP A 261 -10.00 17.08 31.18
CA ASP A 261 -10.89 15.96 30.87
C ASP A 261 -11.50 16.09 29.46
N LYS A 262 -12.02 14.97 28.95
CA LYS A 262 -12.54 14.88 27.57
C LYS A 262 -13.62 15.90 27.25
N MET A 263 -14.59 16.08 28.17
CA MET A 263 -15.72 16.99 27.93
C MET A 263 -15.26 18.43 27.89
N GLN A 264 -14.40 18.82 28.81
CA GLN A 264 -13.81 20.16 28.83
C GLN A 264 -12.93 20.40 27.59
N ALA A 265 -12.22 19.36 27.10
CA ALA A 265 -11.48 19.46 25.84
C ALA A 265 -12.40 19.82 24.67
N PHE A 266 -13.55 19.14 24.55
CA PHE A 266 -14.52 19.43 23.49
C PHE A 266 -15.10 20.84 23.58
N GLU A 267 -15.43 21.28 24.77
CA GLU A 267 -15.95 22.65 25.00
C GLU A 267 -14.90 23.71 24.65
N GLN A 268 -13.66 23.53 25.11
CA GLN A 268 -12.60 24.49 24.81
C GLN A 268 -12.23 24.49 23.32
N ILE A 269 -12.25 23.34 22.63
CA ILE A 269 -12.05 23.27 21.17
C ILE A 269 -13.16 24.09 20.49
N LEU A 270 -14.41 23.89 20.88
CA LEU A 270 -15.55 24.61 20.31
C LEU A 270 -15.42 26.15 20.47
N GLU A 271 -14.90 26.60 21.61
CA GLU A 271 -14.64 28.04 21.88
C GLU A 271 -13.43 28.57 21.07
N LYS A 272 -12.43 27.74 20.84
CA LYS A 272 -11.19 28.13 20.13
C LYS A 272 -11.29 28.04 18.61
N VAL A 273 -12.30 27.37 18.05
CA VAL A 273 -12.50 27.29 16.59
C VAL A 273 -12.96 28.67 16.07
N HIS A 274 -12.12 29.29 15.24
CA HIS A 274 -12.38 30.58 14.61
C HIS A 274 -12.50 30.44 13.09
N LEU A 275 -13.67 30.05 12.61
CA LEU A 275 -13.97 30.01 11.17
C LEU A 275 -14.61 31.32 10.76
N GLY A 276 -14.08 31.96 9.72
CA GLY A 276 -14.67 33.19 9.15
C GLY A 276 -15.98 32.85 8.43
N THR A 277 -17.01 33.62 8.69
CA THR A 277 -18.21 33.68 7.88
C THR A 277 -17.99 34.69 6.75
N ASP A 278 -18.09 34.25 5.52
CA ASP A 278 -18.09 35.01 4.25
C ASP A 278 -17.47 36.42 4.28
N GLY A 279 -16.17 36.51 3.94
CA GLY A 279 -15.57 37.75 3.47
C GLY A 279 -14.92 38.66 4.53
N TYR A 280 -14.72 38.23 5.76
CA TYR A 280 -13.93 38.95 6.76
C TYR A 280 -12.45 38.52 6.76
N GLU A 281 -11.55 39.53 6.73
CA GLU A 281 -10.08 39.36 6.57
C GLU A 281 -9.38 38.58 7.70
N ASP A 282 -10.07 38.17 8.79
CA ASP A 282 -9.44 37.57 9.97
C ASP A 282 -9.95 36.16 10.34
N GLY A 283 -10.67 35.45 9.47
CA GLY A 283 -11.21 34.12 9.76
C GLY A 283 -10.51 33.00 8.99
N TYR A 284 -10.30 31.87 9.64
CA TYR A 284 -9.83 30.65 8.98
C TYR A 284 -10.96 30.01 8.16
N GLU A 285 -10.60 29.28 7.11
CA GLU A 285 -11.57 28.56 6.27
C GLU A 285 -11.81 27.14 6.78
N THR A 286 -10.78 26.54 7.42
CA THR A 286 -10.75 25.14 7.81
C THR A 286 -10.21 24.94 9.21
N ALA A 287 -10.85 24.07 9.98
CA ALA A 287 -10.33 23.56 11.24
C ALA A 287 -10.40 22.04 11.26
N ALA A 288 -9.47 21.38 11.94
CA ALA A 288 -9.49 19.94 12.13
C ALA A 288 -9.39 19.56 13.60
N ILE A 289 -10.15 18.54 13.98
CA ILE A 289 -9.96 17.81 15.24
C ILE A 289 -9.39 16.44 14.85
N LEU A 290 -8.15 16.21 15.22
CA LEU A 290 -7.42 15.00 14.89
C LEU A 290 -7.26 14.11 16.13
N THR A 291 -7.63 12.85 16.00
CA THR A 291 -7.59 11.88 17.11
C THR A 291 -6.67 10.72 16.77
N MET A 292 -6.27 9.97 17.78
CA MET A 292 -5.46 8.79 17.58
C MET A 292 -6.30 7.61 17.12
N THR A 293 -7.53 7.48 17.62
CA THR A 293 -8.43 6.35 17.34
C THR A 293 -9.72 6.82 16.68
N GLU A 294 -10.36 5.93 15.93
CA GLU A 294 -11.65 6.19 15.28
C GLU A 294 -12.77 6.41 16.33
N LYS A 295 -12.70 5.69 17.45
CA LYS A 295 -13.63 5.86 18.56
C LYS A 295 -13.61 7.29 19.12
N GLU A 296 -12.42 7.82 19.37
CA GLU A 296 -12.26 9.22 19.84
C GLU A 296 -12.78 10.21 18.80
N ALA A 297 -12.55 9.95 17.51
CA ALA A 297 -13.06 10.80 16.44
C ALA A 297 -14.59 10.81 16.38
N LEU A 298 -15.23 9.66 16.50
CA LEU A 298 -16.69 9.56 16.51
C LEU A 298 -17.31 10.25 17.73
N GLU A 299 -16.71 10.12 18.91
CA GLU A 299 -17.16 10.79 20.12
C GLU A 299 -17.06 12.34 19.99
N ALA A 300 -15.93 12.83 19.47
CA ALA A 300 -15.73 14.25 19.19
C ALA A 300 -16.72 14.76 18.13
N TYR A 301 -16.90 14.00 17.03
CA TYR A 301 -17.85 14.35 15.99
C TYR A 301 -19.29 14.46 16.52
N ALA A 302 -19.75 13.48 17.29
CA ALA A 302 -21.09 13.48 17.85
C ALA A 302 -21.33 14.73 18.73
N PHE A 303 -20.39 15.05 19.62
CA PHE A 303 -20.48 16.20 20.48
C PHE A 303 -20.55 17.52 19.71
N LEU A 304 -19.68 17.70 18.73
CA LEU A 304 -19.59 18.94 17.96
C LEU A 304 -20.77 19.09 16.97
N LYS A 305 -21.23 18.01 16.38
CA LYS A 305 -22.34 18.02 15.41
C LYS A 305 -23.67 18.44 16.04
N GLU A 306 -23.89 18.16 17.32
CA GLU A 306 -25.05 18.64 18.04
C GLU A 306 -25.07 20.18 18.25
N ARG A 307 -23.90 20.83 18.13
CA ARG A 307 -23.72 22.27 18.48
C ARG A 307 -23.38 23.14 17.27
N ARG A 308 -22.96 22.53 16.15
CA ARG A 308 -22.57 23.22 14.91
C ARG A 308 -22.96 22.41 13.67
N GLU A 309 -23.46 23.08 12.66
CA GLU A 309 -23.86 22.44 11.38
C GLU A 309 -22.68 22.20 10.44
N ASP A 310 -21.63 23.02 10.52
CA ASP A 310 -20.43 23.00 9.67
C ASP A 310 -19.38 21.95 10.08
N VAL A 311 -19.79 20.92 10.84
CA VAL A 311 -18.93 19.81 11.26
C VAL A 311 -19.09 18.63 10.33
N HIS A 312 -17.98 18.11 9.84
CA HIS A 312 -17.88 17.00 8.90
C HIS A 312 -16.99 15.89 9.47
N TYR A 313 -17.44 14.66 9.34
CA TYR A 313 -16.61 13.49 9.65
C TYR A 313 -15.97 12.96 8.37
N ILE A 314 -14.68 12.68 8.43
CA ILE A 314 -13.95 11.99 7.33
C ILE A 314 -13.60 10.58 7.80
N ASP A 315 -14.11 9.61 7.06
CA ASP A 315 -13.80 8.19 7.16
C ASP A 315 -13.09 7.69 5.89
N ARG A 316 -12.92 6.37 5.78
CA ARG A 316 -12.26 5.74 4.63
C ARG A 316 -13.05 5.86 3.32
N ASP A 317 -14.36 6.04 3.41
CA ASP A 317 -15.28 6.08 2.27
C ASP A 317 -15.60 7.52 1.83
N THR A 318 -15.10 8.51 2.57
CA THR A 318 -15.34 9.93 2.27
C THR A 318 -14.56 10.37 1.05
N SER A 319 -15.27 10.77 0.01
CA SER A 319 -14.67 11.12 -1.30
C SER A 319 -14.38 12.62 -1.49
N ALA A 320 -14.86 13.50 -0.62
CA ALA A 320 -14.73 14.94 -0.80
C ALA A 320 -14.44 15.69 0.50
N PHE A 321 -13.42 16.54 0.46
CA PHE A 321 -13.12 17.50 1.50
C PHE A 321 -14.10 18.69 1.46
N LYS A 322 -14.54 19.17 2.63
CA LYS A 322 -15.44 20.32 2.75
C LYS A 322 -14.83 21.37 3.68
N LYS A 323 -15.11 22.65 3.40
CA LYS A 323 -14.80 23.74 4.31
C LYS A 323 -15.57 23.58 5.62
N GLY A 324 -15.02 24.09 6.71
CA GLY A 324 -15.61 23.96 8.04
C GLY A 324 -14.73 23.16 8.99
N ILE A 325 -15.34 22.49 9.95
CA ILE A 325 -14.67 21.68 10.95
C ILE A 325 -14.63 20.23 10.48
N THR A 326 -13.44 19.70 10.29
CA THR A 326 -13.22 18.28 9.99
C THR A 326 -12.86 17.53 11.26
N VAL A 327 -13.55 16.43 11.54
CA VAL A 327 -13.17 15.48 12.59
C VAL A 327 -12.73 14.18 11.94
N THR A 328 -11.51 13.71 12.25
CA THR A 328 -10.97 12.49 11.68
C THR A 328 -9.80 11.95 12.49
N THR A 329 -9.30 10.78 12.11
CA THR A 329 -8.07 10.23 12.67
C THR A 329 -6.83 10.81 11.98
N TYR A 330 -5.71 10.82 12.69
CA TYR A 330 -4.43 11.35 12.19
C TYR A 330 -3.95 10.69 10.91
N TYR A 331 -4.22 9.40 10.72
CA TYR A 331 -3.79 8.68 9.53
C TYR A 331 -4.65 9.00 8.29
N LEU A 332 -5.94 9.32 8.49
CA LEU A 332 -6.80 9.81 7.39
C LEU A 332 -6.58 11.29 7.08
N ALA A 333 -5.99 12.03 8.01
CA ALA A 333 -5.59 13.41 7.79
C ALA A 333 -4.30 13.57 6.97
N LYS A 334 -3.58 12.46 6.69
CA LYS A 334 -2.39 12.52 5.82
C LYS A 334 -2.75 13.08 4.45
N GLY A 335 -1.90 14.00 3.93
CA GLY A 335 -2.15 14.70 2.67
C GLY A 335 -3.14 15.86 2.76
N LEU A 336 -3.86 16.02 3.89
CA LEU A 336 -4.74 17.17 4.13
C LEU A 336 -4.00 18.28 4.91
N GLU A 337 -4.49 19.51 4.79
CA GLU A 337 -3.97 20.69 5.49
C GLU A 337 -5.13 21.52 5.98
N PHE A 338 -4.96 22.14 7.17
CA PHE A 338 -6.00 22.93 7.82
C PHE A 338 -5.40 24.19 8.43
N ASP A 339 -6.17 25.27 8.43
CA ASP A 339 -5.73 26.53 9.03
C ASP A 339 -5.53 26.38 10.55
N GLN A 340 -6.49 25.72 11.22
CA GLN A 340 -6.39 25.36 12.63
C GLN A 340 -6.41 23.84 12.81
N VAL A 341 -5.58 23.31 13.69
CA VAL A 341 -5.61 21.90 14.09
C VAL A 341 -5.68 21.78 15.61
N PHE A 342 -6.61 20.98 16.07
CA PHE A 342 -6.73 20.56 17.45
C PHE A 342 -6.48 19.07 17.56
N VAL A 343 -5.40 18.72 18.26
CA VAL A 343 -5.03 17.33 18.55
C VAL A 343 -5.74 16.93 19.83
N LEU A 344 -6.48 15.83 19.79
CA LEU A 344 -7.30 15.39 20.90
C LEU A 344 -6.89 14.00 21.39
N GLY A 345 -6.62 13.88 22.68
CA GLY A 345 -6.37 12.60 23.32
C GLY A 345 -5.02 11.98 22.97
N GLY A 346 -5.03 10.67 22.86
CA GLY A 346 -3.86 9.84 22.59
C GLY A 346 -3.17 9.34 23.88
N ASP A 347 -2.85 8.07 23.88
CA ASP A 347 -2.08 7.44 24.95
C ASP A 347 -0.60 7.79 24.81
N LYS A 348 -0.03 8.50 25.79
CA LYS A 348 1.37 8.92 25.80
C LYS A 348 2.35 7.76 25.84
N ASP A 349 1.94 6.63 26.38
CA ASP A 349 2.76 5.41 26.47
C ASP A 349 2.69 4.57 25.19
N HIS A 350 1.80 4.93 24.26
CA HIS A 350 1.69 4.25 22.99
C HIS A 350 2.94 4.49 22.11
N ALA A 351 3.45 3.43 21.49
CA ALA A 351 4.70 3.47 20.70
C ALA A 351 4.68 4.53 19.58
N PHE A 352 3.50 4.82 19.01
CA PHE A 352 3.32 5.78 17.92
C PHE A 352 2.86 7.17 18.37
N TYR A 353 2.83 7.47 19.68
CA TYR A 353 2.33 8.76 20.17
C TYR A 353 3.10 9.96 19.59
N LYS A 354 4.43 9.87 19.53
CA LYS A 354 5.25 10.94 18.93
C LYS A 354 4.97 11.13 17.44
N GLN A 355 4.77 10.06 16.71
CA GLN A 355 4.42 10.12 15.28
C GLN A 355 3.02 10.72 15.09
N TYR A 356 2.06 10.32 15.92
CA TYR A 356 0.73 10.89 15.96
C TYR A 356 0.79 12.42 16.11
N LEU A 357 1.48 12.91 17.13
CA LEU A 357 1.65 14.34 17.36
C LEU A 357 2.34 15.06 16.19
N TYR A 358 3.38 14.45 15.64
CA TYR A 358 4.12 15.03 14.51
C TYR A 358 3.25 15.12 13.25
N ILE A 359 2.54 14.05 12.90
CA ILE A 359 1.63 14.05 11.76
C ILE A 359 0.57 15.13 11.94
N CYS A 360 -0.05 15.20 13.11
CA CYS A 360 -1.05 16.23 13.40
C CYS A 360 -0.47 17.65 13.31
N ALA A 361 0.70 17.89 13.89
CA ALA A 361 1.35 19.20 13.85
C ALA A 361 1.65 19.65 12.42
N THR A 362 2.09 18.72 11.55
CA THR A 362 2.38 19.02 10.14
C THR A 362 1.14 19.25 9.28
N ARG A 363 -0.07 19.05 9.83
CA ARG A 363 -1.35 19.38 9.15
C ARG A 363 -1.78 20.82 9.42
N ALA A 364 -1.25 21.47 10.47
CA ALA A 364 -1.60 22.82 10.85
C ALA A 364 -0.82 23.86 10.04
N LEU A 365 -1.54 24.84 9.46
CA LEU A 365 -0.94 25.93 8.71
C LEU A 365 -0.67 27.15 9.61
N HIS A 366 -1.62 27.49 10.49
CA HIS A 366 -1.62 28.74 11.25
C HIS A 366 -1.70 28.57 12.76
N GLU A 367 -2.48 27.60 13.25
CA GLU A 367 -2.73 27.41 14.68
C GLU A 367 -2.78 25.93 15.05
N LEU A 368 -2.13 25.58 16.16
CA LEU A 368 -2.09 24.22 16.70
C LEU A 368 -2.40 24.26 18.21
N GLY A 369 -3.43 23.52 18.61
CA GLY A 369 -3.75 23.24 20.02
C GLY A 369 -3.67 21.74 20.30
N VAL A 370 -3.05 21.34 21.40
CA VAL A 370 -2.90 19.94 21.81
C VAL A 370 -3.63 19.71 23.11
N PHE A 371 -4.65 18.88 23.12
CA PHE A 371 -5.45 18.52 24.27
C PHE A 371 -5.07 17.12 24.78
N VAL A 372 -4.37 17.10 25.89
CA VAL A 372 -3.98 15.86 26.58
C VAL A 372 -5.12 15.48 27.52
N VAL A 373 -5.86 14.46 27.14
CA VAL A 373 -6.99 13.95 27.92
C VAL A 373 -6.52 12.88 28.89
N ASN A 374 -6.90 13.05 30.18
CA ASN A 374 -6.59 12.10 31.26
C ASN A 374 -7.69 11.02 31.36
#